data_ea8ce9a8ba240a7d8ec9747fd23eecc3
#
_entry.id   ea8ce9a8ba240a7d8ec9747fd23eecc3
#
_cell.length_a   1.000
_cell.length_b   1.000
_cell.length_c   1.000
_cell.angle_alpha   90.00
_cell.angle_beta   90.00
_cell.angle_gamma   90.00
#
_symmetry.space_group_name_H-M   'P 1'
#
loop_
_entity.id
_entity.type
_entity.pdbx_description
1 polymer ?
#
loop_
_entity_poly.entity_id
_entity_poly.type
_entity_poly.pdbx_seq_one_letter_code
_entity_poly.pdbx_strand_id
1 'polypeptide(L)'
;MKDNQPITALIAAQVEKLARQFGYDFLSEKQGNQTLCQILQRDEDGSILTTPLSFHLHMNEDKGTGDIIYYHEQGEFKRQQVNVYEENSLVNVLLFIQERLKVNR
;
A
#
# COMPACT_ATOMS: atom_id res chain seq x y z
N MET A 1 8.85 15.13 -21.05
CA MET A 1 8.60 14.86 -20.41
C MET A 1 7.99 14.34 -19.82
N LYS A 2 8.10 14.09 -19.49
CA LYS A 2 7.34 13.47 -19.10
C LYS A 2 6.73 13.68 -17.90
N ASP A 3 5.97 13.87 -17.68
CA ASP A 3 5.02 14.11 -16.65
C ASP A 3 4.38 12.89 -16.11
N ASN A 4 4.98 11.77 -16.38
CA ASN A 4 4.47 10.49 -15.90
C ASN A 4 4.76 10.36 -14.43
N GLN A 5 3.75 10.16 -13.63
CA GLN A 5 3.94 9.84 -12.24
C GLN A 5 4.61 8.47 -12.12
N PRO A 6 5.50 8.29 -11.15
CA PRO A 6 6.05 6.96 -10.90
C PRO A 6 4.94 5.95 -10.63
N ILE A 7 5.15 4.73 -11.09
CA ILE A 7 4.20 3.64 -10.87
C ILE A 7 3.94 3.44 -9.39
N THR A 8 4.99 3.54 -8.57
CA THR A 8 4.86 3.42 -7.12
C THR A 8 3.87 4.45 -6.57
N ALA A 9 3.94 5.69 -7.07
CA ALA A 9 3.03 6.73 -6.61
C ALA A 9 1.59 6.45 -7.03
N LEU A 10 1.40 5.88 -8.22
CA LEU A 10 0.05 5.53 -8.67
C LEU A 10 -0.56 4.43 -7.82
N ILE A 11 0.23 3.41 -7.48
CA ILE A 11 -0.24 2.33 -6.62
C ILE A 11 -0.57 2.87 -5.23
N ALA A 12 0.32 3.68 -4.68
CA ALA A 12 0.09 4.27 -3.36
C ALA A 12 -1.18 5.12 -3.35
N ALA A 13 -1.44 5.88 -4.42
CA ALA A 13 -2.65 6.69 -4.51
C ALA A 13 -3.92 5.84 -4.51
N GLN A 14 -3.90 4.70 -5.20
CA GLN A 14 -5.04 3.79 -5.22
C GLN A 14 -5.29 3.18 -3.83
N VAL A 15 -4.21 2.81 -3.14
CA VAL A 15 -4.32 2.26 -1.80
C VAL A 15 -4.84 3.32 -0.82
N GLU A 16 -4.35 4.55 -0.95
CA GLU A 16 -4.81 5.65 -0.11
C GLU A 16 -6.32 5.86 -0.28
N LYS A 17 -6.78 5.87 -1.53
CA LYS A 17 -8.20 6.04 -1.81
C LYS A 17 -9.02 4.94 -1.13
N LEU A 18 -8.55 3.71 -1.22
CA LEU A 18 -9.21 2.58 -0.60
C LEU A 18 -9.24 2.72 0.92
N ALA A 19 -8.10 3.09 1.52
CA ALA A 19 -8.01 3.25 2.97
C ALA A 19 -8.99 4.31 3.47
N ARG A 20 -9.09 5.43 2.76
CA ARG A 20 -9.99 6.50 3.16
C ARG A 20 -11.46 6.12 3.01
N GLN A 21 -11.77 5.25 2.05
CA GLN A 21 -13.14 4.74 1.91
C GLN A 21 -13.56 3.92 3.13
N PHE A 22 -12.58 3.33 3.83
CA PHE A 22 -12.85 2.56 5.04
C PHE A 22 -12.69 3.40 6.32
N GLY A 23 -12.42 4.69 6.17
CA GLY A 23 -12.28 5.57 7.33
C GLY A 23 -10.90 5.59 7.95
N TYR A 24 -9.88 5.13 7.24
CA TYR A 24 -8.50 5.11 7.74
C TYR A 24 -7.69 6.23 7.12
N ASP A 25 -6.61 6.60 7.83
CA ASP A 25 -5.59 7.49 7.29
C ASP A 25 -4.52 6.67 6.58
N PHE A 26 -3.72 7.36 5.80
CA PHE A 26 -2.68 6.73 5.01
C PHE A 26 -1.42 7.58 5.03
N LEU A 27 -0.29 6.94 5.26
CA LEU A 27 1.02 7.58 5.16
C LEU A 27 1.89 6.80 4.20
N SER A 28 2.69 7.51 3.43
CA SER A 28 3.71 6.88 2.60
C SER A 28 5.00 7.65 2.70
N GLU A 29 6.12 6.93 2.66
CA GLU A 29 7.44 7.53 2.78
C GLU A 29 8.39 6.78 1.88
N LYS A 30 9.09 7.51 1.03
CA LYS A 30 10.08 6.90 0.16
C LYS A 30 11.36 6.62 0.95
N GLN A 31 11.83 5.38 0.88
CA GLN A 31 13.03 4.93 1.57
C GLN A 31 13.94 4.23 0.58
N GLY A 32 14.84 4.98 -0.05
CA GLY A 32 15.75 4.42 -1.05
C GLY A 32 14.96 3.89 -2.26
N ASN A 33 15.09 2.60 -2.52
CA ASN A 33 14.42 1.96 -3.66
C ASN A 33 13.02 1.46 -3.35
N GLN A 34 12.54 1.69 -2.14
CA GLN A 34 11.22 1.22 -1.77
C GLN A 34 10.43 2.35 -1.12
N THR A 35 9.13 2.15 -1.04
CA THR A 35 8.23 3.09 -0.40
C THR A 35 7.50 2.35 0.71
N LEU A 36 7.61 2.87 1.92
CA LEU A 36 6.86 2.35 3.05
C LEU A 36 5.47 2.98 3.04
N CYS A 37 4.45 2.14 3.15
CA CYS A 37 3.06 2.60 3.23
C CYS A 37 2.44 2.07 4.50
N GLN A 38 1.68 2.93 5.17
CA GLN A 38 1.00 2.56 6.41
C GLN A 38 -0.43 3.04 6.37
N ILE A 39 -1.34 2.13 6.69
CA ILE A 39 -2.76 2.46 6.84
C ILE A 39 -3.01 2.54 8.34
N LEU A 40 -3.50 3.69 8.78
CA LEU A 40 -3.55 4.05 10.20
C LEU A 40 -4.96 4.37 10.66
N GLN A 41 -5.22 4.10 11.92
CA GLN A 41 -6.42 4.60 12.57
C GLN A 41 -5.98 5.58 13.67
N ARG A 42 -6.56 6.79 13.65
CA ARG A 42 -6.24 7.82 14.64
C ARG A 42 -7.42 8.06 15.56
N ASP A 43 -7.12 8.52 16.77
CA ASP A 43 -8.16 8.95 17.70
C ASP A 43 -8.50 10.41 17.45
N GLU A 44 -9.36 10.98 18.29
CA GLU A 44 -9.83 12.35 18.16
C GLU A 44 -8.71 13.37 18.33
N ASP A 45 -7.66 13.00 19.06
CA ASP A 45 -6.52 13.89 19.28
C ASP A 45 -5.49 13.81 18.16
N GLY A 46 -5.70 12.95 17.17
CA GLY A 46 -4.76 12.75 16.08
C GLY A 46 -3.68 11.74 16.38
N SER A 47 -3.70 11.12 17.56
CA SER A 47 -2.73 10.08 17.90
C SER A 47 -3.04 8.78 17.18
N ILE A 48 -2.01 8.02 16.86
CA ILE A 48 -2.20 6.75 16.16
C ILE A 48 -2.69 5.70 17.17
N LEU A 49 -3.88 5.17 16.93
CA LEU A 49 -4.44 4.08 17.73
C LEU A 49 -3.93 2.73 17.28
N THR A 50 -4.00 2.47 15.97
CA THR A 50 -3.57 1.20 15.41
C THR A 50 -3.01 1.42 14.02
N THR A 51 -2.25 0.43 13.55
CA THR A 51 -1.79 0.37 12.18
C THR A 51 -2.27 -0.97 11.61
N PRO A 52 -3.50 -1.02 11.08
CA PRO A 52 -4.05 -2.28 10.58
C PRO A 52 -3.19 -2.96 9.54
N LEU A 53 -2.45 -2.18 8.74
CA LEU A 53 -1.62 -2.75 7.69
C LEU A 53 -0.44 -1.85 7.37
N SER A 54 0.74 -2.46 7.27
CA SER A 54 1.95 -1.80 6.79
C SER A 54 2.52 -2.62 5.66
N PHE A 55 3.08 -1.97 4.66
CA PHE A 55 3.72 -2.70 3.58
C PHE A 55 4.77 -1.86 2.89
N HIS A 56 5.69 -2.55 2.22
CA HIS A 56 6.70 -1.91 1.37
C HIS A 56 6.35 -2.16 -0.08
N LEU A 57 6.44 -1.11 -0.88
CA LEU A 57 6.35 -1.20 -2.34
C LEU A 57 7.76 -1.16 -2.89
N HIS A 58 8.13 -2.19 -3.63
CA HIS A 58 9.45 -2.27 -4.25
C HIS A 58 9.25 -2.52 -5.74
N MET A 59 9.10 -1.44 -6.50
CA MET A 59 8.76 -1.51 -7.92
C MET A 59 9.93 -1.16 -8.80
N ASN A 60 10.07 -1.91 -9.89
CA ASN A 60 10.97 -1.54 -10.97
C ASN A 60 10.17 -0.63 -11.91
N GLU A 61 10.45 0.68 -11.87
CA GLU A 61 9.67 1.65 -12.64
C GLU A 61 9.80 1.45 -14.15
N ASP A 62 10.94 0.95 -14.59
CA ASP A 62 11.18 0.75 -16.01
C ASP A 62 10.36 -0.41 -16.57
N LYS A 63 10.19 -1.45 -15.78
CA LYS A 63 9.51 -2.67 -16.23
C LYS A 63 8.06 -2.77 -15.79
N GLY A 64 7.65 -1.92 -14.85
CA GLY A 64 6.30 -1.98 -14.32
C GLY A 64 6.03 -3.21 -13.48
N THR A 65 7.08 -3.83 -12.95
CA THR A 65 6.96 -5.03 -12.12
C THR A 65 7.63 -4.80 -10.78
N GLY A 66 7.25 -5.58 -9.79
CA GLY A 66 7.88 -5.50 -8.48
C GLY A 66 7.15 -6.32 -7.45
N ASP A 67 7.37 -5.97 -6.20
CA ASP A 67 6.81 -6.70 -5.08
C ASP A 67 6.15 -5.76 -4.08
N ILE A 68 5.10 -6.25 -3.44
CA ILE A 68 4.55 -5.63 -2.25
C ILE A 68 4.77 -6.61 -1.12
N ILE A 69 5.40 -6.14 -0.04
CA ILE A 69 5.74 -6.97 1.10
C ILE A 69 4.99 -6.43 2.32
N TYR A 70 4.11 -7.24 2.87
CA TYR A 70 3.24 -6.85 3.98
C TYR A 70 3.83 -7.26 5.32
N TYR A 71 3.71 -6.38 6.31
CA TYR A 71 4.29 -6.58 7.63
C TYR A 71 3.27 -6.41 8.73
N HIS A 72 3.50 -7.11 9.83
CA HIS A 72 2.88 -6.84 11.12
C HIS A 72 4.00 -6.84 12.16
N GLU A 73 3.65 -6.75 13.43
CA GLU A 73 4.65 -6.62 14.49
C GLU A 73 5.71 -7.70 14.48
N GLN A 74 5.36 -8.88 14.01
CA GLN A 74 6.27 -10.02 13.99
C GLN A 74 7.10 -10.13 12.72
N GLY A 75 6.92 -9.18 11.79
CA GLY A 75 7.68 -9.15 10.56
C GLY A 75 6.82 -9.41 9.32
N GLU A 76 7.46 -9.79 8.24
CA GLU A 76 6.77 -10.04 6.98
C GLU A 76 5.82 -11.23 7.11
N PHE A 77 4.58 -11.07 6.63
CA PHE A 77 3.62 -12.17 6.65
C PHE A 77 3.05 -12.50 5.27
N LYS A 78 3.26 -11.66 4.29
CA LYS A 78 2.77 -11.91 2.94
C LYS A 78 3.55 -11.08 1.94
N ARG A 79 3.71 -11.63 0.74
CA ARG A 79 4.36 -10.95 -0.38
C ARG A 79 3.54 -11.22 -1.63
N GLN A 80 3.33 -10.17 -2.43
CA GLN A 80 2.65 -10.30 -3.71
C GLN A 80 3.51 -9.70 -4.80
N GLN A 81 3.54 -10.36 -5.94
CA GLN A 81 4.18 -9.80 -7.13
C GLN A 81 3.18 -8.92 -7.85
N VAL A 82 3.68 -7.82 -8.41
CA VAL A 82 2.86 -6.85 -9.11
C VAL A 82 3.42 -6.66 -10.51
N ASN A 83 2.52 -6.69 -11.50
CA ASN A 83 2.84 -6.35 -12.87
C ASN A 83 1.73 -5.43 -13.36
N VAL A 84 2.04 -4.14 -13.57
CA VAL A 84 1.01 -3.16 -13.89
C VAL A 84 0.39 -3.36 -15.26
N TYR A 85 1.00 -4.21 -16.09
CA TYR A 85 0.44 -4.52 -17.41
C TYR A 85 -0.54 -5.68 -17.38
N GLU A 86 -0.69 -6.32 -16.22
CA GLU A 86 -1.68 -7.38 -16.04
C GLU A 86 -2.83 -6.87 -15.19
N GLU A 87 -4.03 -6.87 -15.76
CA GLU A 87 -5.20 -6.32 -15.07
C GLU A 87 -5.41 -6.89 -13.68
N ASN A 88 -5.27 -8.20 -13.56
CA ASN A 88 -5.60 -8.87 -12.30
C ASN A 88 -4.55 -8.65 -11.22
N SER A 89 -3.35 -8.24 -11.60
CA SER A 89 -2.27 -8.07 -10.64
C SER A 89 -2.59 -6.98 -9.61
N LEU A 90 -2.93 -5.80 -10.08
CA LEU A 90 -3.26 -4.69 -9.19
C LEU A 90 -4.59 -4.92 -8.48
N VAL A 91 -5.55 -5.51 -9.18
CA VAL A 91 -6.84 -5.84 -8.58
C VAL A 91 -6.64 -6.78 -7.39
N ASN A 92 -5.78 -7.79 -7.54
CA ASN A 92 -5.51 -8.72 -6.45
C ASN A 92 -4.88 -8.05 -5.24
N VAL A 93 -4.01 -7.06 -5.47
CA VAL A 93 -3.41 -6.28 -4.39
C VAL A 93 -4.50 -5.52 -3.64
N LEU A 94 -5.35 -4.81 -4.37
CA LEU A 94 -6.41 -4.02 -3.75
C LEU A 94 -7.42 -4.88 -3.00
N LEU A 95 -7.76 -6.05 -3.56
CA LEU A 95 -8.67 -6.97 -2.89
C LEU A 95 -8.09 -7.50 -1.59
N PHE A 96 -6.80 -7.84 -1.60
CA PHE A 96 -6.15 -8.30 -0.37
C PHE A 96 -6.18 -7.23 0.70
N ILE A 97 -5.84 -5.98 0.33
CA ILE A 97 -5.83 -4.87 1.28
C ILE A 97 -7.25 -4.63 1.80
N GLN A 98 -8.24 -4.65 0.91
CA GLN A 98 -9.63 -4.45 1.29
C GLN A 98 -10.08 -5.48 2.32
N GLU A 99 -9.73 -6.75 2.10
CA GLU A 99 -10.11 -7.80 3.04
C GLU A 99 -9.46 -7.61 4.41
N ARG A 100 -8.20 -7.17 4.43
CA ARG A 100 -7.53 -6.90 5.70
C ARG A 100 -8.18 -5.74 6.44
N LEU A 101 -8.59 -4.71 5.71
CA LEU A 101 -9.25 -3.56 6.34
C LEU A 101 -10.62 -3.94 6.89
N LYS A 102 -11.34 -4.81 6.21
CA LYS A 102 -12.63 -5.30 6.71
C LYS A 102 -12.47 -6.07 8.00
N VAL A 103 -11.47 -6.90 8.08
CA VAL A 103 -11.22 -7.72 9.28
C VAL A 103 -10.91 -6.85 10.49
N ASN A 104 -10.28 -5.71 10.27
CA ASN A 104 -9.87 -4.81 11.36
C ASN A 104 -10.93 -3.77 11.72
N ARG A 105 -12.08 -3.82 11.12
CA ARG A 105 -13.21 -2.95 11.49
C ARG A 105 -14.09 -3.59 12.55
#